data_2f20cbca7a182502021920bb20334565
#
_entry.id   2f20cbca7a182502021920bb20334565
#
_cell.length_a   1.000
_cell.length_b   1.000
_cell.length_c   1.000
_cell.angle_alpha   90.00
_cell.angle_beta   90.00
_cell.angle_gamma   90.00
#
_symmetry.space_group_name_H-M   'P 1'
#
loop_
_entity.id
_entity.type
_entity.pdbx_description
1 polymer ?
#
loop_
_entity_poly.entity_id
_entity_poly.type
_entity_poly.pdbx_seq_one_letter_code
_entity_poly.pdbx_strand_id
1 'polypeptide(L)'
;MALEIIIILSLIQGITEFLPISSSAHLIIIPEFFFNIDSSRGFDVSLHFGSLLAVIYYLKKDLMKIISDTMYFKIDNEGFIILKNLIISTIPVIIVGFLVHINNFDIIRSLEVIGWTTLIFGILLGIADRNLKVVKYFKSLNLKDALVIGIAQILAIIPGVSRSGIVITAGLYMGFSRFDASKYSLLLSIPVIIAATTLESINLFIEKGFFFNNEMIMGIILSFCV
;
A
#
# COMPACT_ATOMS: atom_id res chain seq x y z
N MET A 1 -8.80 13.65 19.42
CA MET A 1 -8.01 12.45 19.83
C MET A 1 -6.92 12.88 20.79
N ALA A 2 -6.53 12.06 21.77
CA ALA A 2 -5.40 12.41 22.66
C ALA A 2 -4.09 12.45 21.86
N LEU A 3 -3.19 13.38 22.22
CA LEU A 3 -1.91 13.58 21.51
C LEU A 3 -1.07 12.30 21.44
N GLU A 4 -1.05 11.53 22.53
CA GLU A 4 -0.32 10.27 22.63
C GLU A 4 -0.78 9.25 21.56
N ILE A 5 -2.09 9.17 21.34
CA ILE A 5 -2.69 8.25 20.36
C ILE A 5 -2.32 8.68 18.93
N ILE A 6 -2.35 9.98 18.65
CA ILE A 6 -1.93 10.53 17.36
C ILE A 6 -0.48 10.14 17.08
N ILE A 7 0.41 10.31 18.05
CA ILE A 7 1.83 9.95 17.91
C ILE A 7 1.99 8.45 17.67
N ILE A 8 1.34 7.62 18.51
CA ILE A 8 1.46 6.16 18.39
C ILE A 8 0.98 5.66 17.03
N LEU A 9 -0.20 6.08 16.58
CA LEU A 9 -0.75 5.64 15.30
C LEU A 9 0.07 6.15 14.11
N SER A 10 0.61 7.36 14.20
CA SER A 10 1.50 7.90 13.16
C SER A 10 2.81 7.13 13.04
N LEU A 11 3.43 6.78 14.17
CA LEU A 11 4.64 5.95 14.22
C LEU A 11 4.36 4.55 13.63
N ILE A 12 3.26 3.94 14.05
CA ILE A 12 2.83 2.64 13.54
C ILE A 12 2.66 2.69 12.04
N GLN A 13 1.91 3.66 11.52
CA GLN A 13 1.69 3.81 10.08
C GLN A 13 2.99 3.99 9.31
N GLY A 14 3.86 4.93 9.73
CA GLY A 14 5.12 5.20 9.05
C GLY A 14 6.02 3.96 8.96
N ILE A 15 6.10 3.18 10.06
CA ILE A 15 6.90 1.95 10.11
C ILE A 15 6.25 0.82 9.30
N THR A 16 4.95 0.62 9.42
CA THR A 16 4.29 -0.61 8.95
C THR A 16 3.78 -0.55 7.51
N GLU A 17 3.61 0.65 6.92
CA GLU A 17 3.02 0.81 5.59
C GLU A 17 3.80 0.09 4.49
N PHE A 18 5.12 0.16 4.56
CA PHE A 18 5.98 -0.43 3.53
C PHE A 18 6.59 -1.76 3.93
N LEU A 19 6.53 -2.12 5.20
CA LEU A 19 6.88 -3.45 5.70
C LEU A 19 5.76 -4.45 5.39
N PRO A 20 6.08 -5.73 5.18
CA PRO A 20 5.09 -6.74 4.83
C PRO A 20 4.31 -7.26 6.06
N ILE A 21 3.76 -6.35 6.90
CA ILE A 21 3.13 -6.67 8.19
C ILE A 21 1.73 -6.04 8.39
N SER A 22 1.15 -5.46 7.34
CA SER A 22 -0.20 -4.87 7.32
C SER A 22 -0.41 -3.67 8.26
N SER A 23 -0.16 -2.46 7.75
CA SER A 23 -0.45 -1.21 8.47
C SER A 23 -1.93 -1.09 8.86
N SER A 24 -2.85 -1.45 7.96
CA SER A 24 -4.30 -1.41 8.22
C SER A 24 -4.72 -2.31 9.39
N ALA A 25 -4.11 -3.49 9.54
CA ALA A 25 -4.37 -4.34 10.70
C ALA A 25 -3.96 -3.66 12.01
N HIS A 26 -2.79 -3.04 12.04
CA HIS A 26 -2.30 -2.34 13.23
C HIS A 26 -3.15 -1.11 13.58
N LEU A 27 -3.58 -0.32 12.56
CA LEU A 27 -4.43 0.84 12.76
C LEU A 27 -5.86 0.49 13.23
N ILE A 28 -6.31 -0.75 13.02
CA ILE A 28 -7.59 -1.25 13.54
C ILE A 28 -7.39 -1.83 14.95
N ILE A 29 -6.45 -2.77 15.11
CA ILE A 29 -6.29 -3.54 16.35
C ILE A 29 -5.81 -2.68 17.52
N ILE A 30 -4.84 -1.80 17.29
CA ILE A 30 -4.21 -1.05 18.39
C ILE A 30 -5.15 -0.03 19.03
N PRO A 31 -5.88 0.82 18.30
CA PRO A 31 -6.86 1.72 18.90
C PRO A 31 -7.97 0.99 19.64
N GLU A 32 -8.51 -0.09 19.05
CA GLU A 32 -9.59 -0.85 19.63
C GLU A 32 -9.15 -1.57 20.93
N PHE A 33 -7.99 -2.26 20.90
CA PHE A 33 -7.57 -3.13 22.01
C PHE A 33 -6.97 -2.37 23.18
N PHE A 34 -6.19 -1.31 22.92
CA PHE A 34 -5.46 -0.58 23.98
C PHE A 34 -6.14 0.68 24.44
N PHE A 35 -6.98 1.28 23.63
CA PHE A 35 -7.59 2.58 23.92
C PHE A 35 -9.12 2.55 23.91
N ASN A 36 -9.72 1.44 23.48
CA ASN A 36 -11.17 1.27 23.35
C ASN A 36 -11.82 2.42 22.54
N ILE A 37 -11.15 2.81 21.44
CA ILE A 37 -11.59 3.85 20.51
C ILE A 37 -11.53 3.33 19.08
N ASP A 38 -12.44 3.85 18.28
CA ASP A 38 -12.42 3.65 16.83
C ASP A 38 -11.69 4.84 16.18
N SER A 39 -10.63 4.59 15.40
CA SER A 39 -9.97 5.68 14.70
C SER A 39 -10.87 6.23 13.61
N SER A 40 -10.86 7.55 13.42
CA SER A 40 -11.66 8.14 12.36
C SER A 40 -11.06 7.83 10.99
N ARG A 41 -11.90 7.43 10.02
CA ARG A 41 -11.46 7.18 8.63
C ARG A 41 -10.64 8.33 8.06
N GLY A 42 -11.01 9.59 8.38
CA GLY A 42 -10.28 10.76 7.93
C GLY A 42 -8.86 10.85 8.50
N PHE A 43 -8.68 10.45 9.76
CA PHE A 43 -7.36 10.40 10.36
C PHE A 43 -6.49 9.30 9.70
N ASP A 44 -7.03 8.11 9.48
CA ASP A 44 -6.32 7.02 8.80
C ASP A 44 -5.89 7.42 7.39
N VAL A 45 -6.76 8.10 6.61
CA VAL A 45 -6.42 8.65 5.30
C VAL A 45 -5.25 9.63 5.40
N SER A 46 -5.24 10.49 6.42
CA SER A 46 -4.16 11.45 6.63
C SER A 46 -2.82 10.77 6.92
N LEU A 47 -2.82 9.68 7.69
CA LEU A 47 -1.63 8.88 7.97
C LEU A 47 -1.06 8.23 6.69
N HIS A 48 -1.92 7.64 5.86
CA HIS A 48 -1.50 7.07 4.58
C HIS A 48 -0.97 8.14 3.63
N PHE A 49 -1.55 9.34 3.64
CA PHE A 49 -1.04 10.45 2.84
C PHE A 49 0.36 10.90 3.28
N GLY A 50 0.65 10.93 4.58
CA GLY A 50 1.98 11.22 5.10
C GLY A 50 3.03 10.19 4.64
N SER A 51 2.74 8.89 4.81
CA SER A 51 3.65 7.82 4.34
C SER A 51 3.78 7.81 2.80
N LEU A 52 2.74 8.19 2.04
CA LEU A 52 2.83 8.40 0.60
C LEU A 52 3.86 9.48 0.24
N LEU A 53 3.83 10.62 0.91
CA LEU A 53 4.81 11.68 0.69
C LEU A 53 6.23 11.21 1.01
N ALA A 54 6.42 10.40 2.05
CA ALA A 54 7.71 9.83 2.41
C ALA A 54 8.27 8.91 1.31
N VAL A 55 7.46 7.99 0.77
CA VAL A 55 7.90 7.09 -0.30
C VAL A 55 8.17 7.85 -1.61
N ILE A 56 7.39 8.88 -1.93
CA ILE A 56 7.65 9.75 -3.09
C ILE A 56 9.01 10.45 -2.92
N TYR A 57 9.30 10.98 -1.73
CA TYR A 57 10.58 11.61 -1.45
C TYR A 57 11.73 10.61 -1.53
N TYR A 58 11.57 9.41 -0.96
CA TYR A 58 12.56 8.34 -1.01
C TYR A 58 12.87 7.90 -2.44
N LEU A 59 11.85 7.70 -3.27
CA LEU A 59 11.96 7.24 -4.66
C LEU A 59 12.12 8.37 -5.68
N LYS A 60 12.39 9.60 -5.26
CA LYS A 60 12.44 10.79 -6.15
C LYS A 60 13.32 10.61 -7.39
N LYS A 61 14.44 9.88 -7.27
CA LYS A 61 15.33 9.63 -8.42
C LYS A 61 14.71 8.67 -9.44
N ASP A 62 14.07 7.60 -8.98
CA ASP A 62 13.36 6.66 -9.84
C ASP A 62 12.16 7.34 -10.50
N LEU A 63 11.40 8.15 -9.75
CA LEU A 63 10.27 8.90 -10.27
C LEU A 63 10.67 9.95 -11.30
N MET A 64 11.75 10.70 -11.06
CA MET A 64 12.27 11.65 -12.05
C MET A 64 12.68 10.96 -13.34
N LYS A 65 13.29 9.77 -13.26
CA LYS A 65 13.64 8.96 -14.43
C LYS A 65 12.39 8.51 -15.18
N ILE A 66 11.37 8.00 -14.47
CA ILE A 66 10.09 7.60 -15.06
C ILE A 66 9.44 8.79 -15.78
N ILE A 67 9.36 9.94 -15.13
CA ILE A 67 8.76 11.17 -15.69
C ILE A 67 9.54 11.62 -16.93
N SER A 68 10.88 11.70 -16.84
CA SER A 68 11.72 12.11 -17.95
C SER A 68 11.57 11.20 -19.17
N ASP A 69 11.66 9.87 -18.98
CA ASP A 69 11.55 8.92 -20.08
C ASP A 69 10.15 8.96 -20.74
N THR A 70 9.11 9.23 -19.92
CA THR A 70 7.73 9.34 -20.41
C THR A 70 7.50 10.66 -21.18
N MET A 71 7.97 11.80 -20.67
CA MET A 71 7.80 13.08 -21.31
C MET A 71 8.48 13.17 -22.69
N TYR A 72 9.60 12.49 -22.84
CA TYR A 72 10.33 12.44 -24.12
C TYR A 72 9.93 11.26 -25.00
N PHE A 73 8.83 10.56 -24.67
CA PHE A 73 8.31 9.41 -25.43
C PHE A 73 9.36 8.34 -25.73
N LYS A 74 10.29 8.12 -24.80
CA LYS A 74 11.35 7.10 -24.94
C LYS A 74 10.81 5.72 -24.58
N ILE A 75 10.04 5.13 -25.52
CA ILE A 75 9.22 3.91 -25.31
C ILE A 75 10.05 2.71 -24.85
N ASP A 76 11.30 2.60 -25.33
CA ASP A 76 12.19 1.49 -25.00
C ASP A 76 13.05 1.73 -23.75
N ASN A 77 12.93 2.91 -23.14
CA ASN A 77 13.67 3.23 -21.93
C ASN A 77 13.04 2.61 -20.68
N GLU A 78 13.91 2.32 -19.71
CA GLU A 78 13.55 1.67 -18.47
C GLU A 78 12.41 2.38 -17.71
N GLY A 79 12.44 3.72 -17.65
CA GLY A 79 11.40 4.50 -16.97
C GLY A 79 10.01 4.35 -17.57
N PHE A 80 9.91 4.36 -18.92
CA PHE A 80 8.64 4.15 -19.61
C PHE A 80 8.10 2.72 -19.40
N ILE A 81 8.98 1.72 -19.46
CA ILE A 81 8.62 0.31 -19.21
C ILE A 81 8.11 0.13 -17.77
N ILE A 82 8.79 0.75 -16.78
CA ILE A 82 8.36 0.72 -15.38
C ILE A 82 6.97 1.36 -15.24
N LEU A 83 6.73 2.55 -15.80
CA LEU A 83 5.42 3.20 -15.73
C LEU A 83 4.31 2.33 -16.28
N LYS A 84 4.53 1.72 -17.45
CA LYS A 84 3.57 0.82 -18.08
C LYS A 84 3.25 -0.39 -17.21
N ASN A 85 4.27 -0.98 -16.58
CA ASN A 85 4.10 -2.09 -15.66
C ASN A 85 3.36 -1.67 -14.39
N LEU A 86 3.65 -0.50 -13.81
CA LEU A 86 2.94 0.04 -12.65
C LEU A 86 1.45 0.27 -12.96
N ILE A 87 1.12 0.83 -14.12
CA ILE A 87 -0.27 1.03 -14.55
C ILE A 87 -1.00 -0.33 -14.63
N ILE A 88 -0.38 -1.32 -15.28
CA ILE A 88 -0.98 -2.67 -15.44
C ILE A 88 -1.17 -3.35 -14.08
N SER A 89 -0.22 -3.24 -13.17
CA SER A 89 -0.35 -3.82 -11.82
C SER A 89 -1.38 -3.08 -10.96
N THR A 90 -1.65 -1.80 -11.23
CA THR A 90 -2.58 -0.99 -10.45
C THR A 90 -4.04 -1.19 -10.85
N ILE A 91 -4.31 -1.39 -12.15
CA ILE A 91 -5.68 -1.48 -12.67
C ILE A 91 -6.52 -2.56 -11.96
N PRO A 92 -6.05 -3.82 -11.76
CA PRO A 92 -6.88 -4.86 -11.14
C PRO A 92 -7.37 -4.50 -9.74
N VAL A 93 -6.48 -3.97 -8.89
CA VAL A 93 -6.85 -3.62 -7.51
C VAL A 93 -7.75 -2.40 -7.44
N ILE A 94 -7.61 -1.42 -8.35
CA ILE A 94 -8.53 -0.28 -8.42
C ILE A 94 -9.93 -0.74 -8.81
N ILE A 95 -10.07 -1.59 -9.84
CA ILE A 95 -11.38 -2.08 -10.29
C ILE A 95 -12.06 -2.85 -9.16
N VAL A 96 -11.39 -3.83 -8.56
CA VAL A 96 -12.00 -4.65 -7.51
C VAL A 96 -12.22 -3.85 -6.24
N GLY A 97 -11.30 -2.96 -5.86
CA GLY A 97 -11.44 -2.08 -4.70
C GLY A 97 -12.66 -1.15 -4.83
N PHE A 98 -12.86 -0.58 -6.03
CA PHE A 98 -14.05 0.24 -6.31
C PHE A 98 -15.34 -0.59 -6.23
N LEU A 99 -15.37 -1.81 -6.79
CA LEU A 99 -16.52 -2.71 -6.70
C LEU A 99 -16.83 -3.13 -5.25
N VAL A 100 -15.83 -3.42 -4.46
CA VAL A 100 -15.99 -3.73 -3.02
C VAL A 100 -16.54 -2.52 -2.27
N HIS A 101 -16.04 -1.33 -2.60
CA HIS A 101 -16.46 -0.08 -1.97
C HIS A 101 -17.96 0.21 -2.20
N ILE A 102 -18.44 0.15 -3.45
CA ILE A 102 -19.86 0.45 -3.77
C ILE A 102 -20.84 -0.60 -3.20
N ASN A 103 -20.38 -1.80 -2.89
CA ASN A 103 -21.22 -2.86 -2.33
C ASN A 103 -21.16 -2.96 -0.79
N ASN A 104 -20.45 -2.07 -0.11
CA ASN A 104 -20.35 -1.98 1.36
C ASN A 104 -20.06 -3.32 2.06
N PHE A 105 -19.01 -4.04 1.64
CA PHE A 105 -18.60 -5.30 2.27
C PHE A 105 -17.92 -5.07 3.64
N ASP A 106 -18.65 -4.61 4.64
CA ASP A 106 -18.13 -4.33 5.99
C ASP A 106 -17.67 -5.60 6.75
N ILE A 107 -18.19 -6.78 6.36
CA ILE A 107 -17.87 -8.08 6.99
C ILE A 107 -16.35 -8.39 6.94
N ILE A 108 -15.63 -7.81 5.99
CA ILE A 108 -14.20 -8.08 5.79
C ILE A 108 -13.32 -7.45 6.89
N ARG A 109 -13.84 -6.53 7.71
CA ARG A 109 -13.07 -5.78 8.71
C ARG A 109 -13.10 -6.37 10.13
N SER A 110 -13.60 -7.60 10.32
CA SER A 110 -13.61 -8.22 11.64
C SER A 110 -12.19 -8.58 12.12
N LEU A 111 -11.95 -8.50 13.44
CA LEU A 111 -10.67 -8.90 14.05
C LEU A 111 -10.29 -10.35 13.73
N GLU A 112 -11.30 -11.20 13.59
CA GLU A 112 -11.13 -12.61 13.26
C GLU A 112 -10.59 -12.80 11.83
N VAL A 113 -11.14 -12.06 10.86
CA VAL A 113 -10.64 -12.04 9.48
C VAL A 113 -9.22 -11.50 9.43
N ILE A 114 -8.94 -10.39 10.13
CA ILE A 114 -7.60 -9.79 10.20
C ILE A 114 -6.59 -10.78 10.78
N GLY A 115 -6.94 -11.48 11.86
CA GLY A 115 -6.06 -12.50 12.48
C GLY A 115 -5.72 -13.63 11.52
N TRP A 116 -6.71 -14.25 10.88
CA TRP A 116 -6.50 -15.33 9.93
C TRP A 116 -5.74 -14.89 8.67
N THR A 117 -6.09 -13.75 8.11
CA THR A 117 -5.39 -13.25 6.91
C THR A 117 -3.94 -12.92 7.20
N THR A 118 -3.65 -12.25 8.31
CA THR A 118 -2.26 -11.95 8.71
C THR A 118 -1.45 -13.23 8.90
N LEU A 119 -2.01 -14.25 9.54
CA LEU A 119 -1.35 -15.55 9.76
C LEU A 119 -1.09 -16.26 8.42
N ILE A 120 -2.12 -16.42 7.58
CA ILE A 120 -2.02 -17.17 6.32
C ILE A 120 -1.02 -16.49 5.38
N PHE A 121 -1.15 -15.16 5.17
CA PHE A 121 -0.28 -14.44 4.24
C PHE A 121 1.13 -14.23 4.77
N GLY A 122 1.31 -14.16 6.10
CA GLY A 122 2.63 -14.21 6.72
C GLY A 122 3.35 -15.54 6.49
N ILE A 123 2.64 -16.68 6.61
CA ILE A 123 3.17 -18.00 6.27
C ILE A 123 3.51 -18.10 4.79
N LEU A 124 2.63 -17.64 3.90
CA LEU A 124 2.87 -17.67 2.45
C LEU A 124 4.12 -16.83 2.06
N LEU A 125 4.31 -15.67 2.66
CA LEU A 125 5.53 -14.88 2.48
C LEU A 125 6.75 -15.63 2.98
N GLY A 126 6.68 -16.24 4.16
CA GLY A 126 7.79 -17.03 4.72
C GLY A 126 8.16 -18.23 3.84
N ILE A 127 7.18 -18.93 3.25
CA ILE A 127 7.41 -20.01 2.29
C ILE A 127 8.05 -19.48 1.00
N ALA A 128 7.54 -18.39 0.46
CA ALA A 128 8.10 -17.75 -0.74
C ALA A 128 9.56 -17.34 -0.53
N ASP A 129 9.86 -16.77 0.62
CA ASP A 129 11.20 -16.31 0.97
C ASP A 129 12.21 -17.45 1.16
N ARG A 130 11.79 -18.56 1.80
CA ARG A 130 12.62 -19.75 2.00
C ARG A 130 12.92 -20.51 0.71
N ASN A 131 11.94 -20.57 -0.21
CA ASN A 131 12.04 -21.31 -1.47
C ASN A 131 12.55 -20.44 -2.62
N LEU A 132 13.09 -19.27 -2.33
CA LEU A 132 13.54 -18.31 -3.32
C LEU A 132 14.62 -18.89 -4.24
N LYS A 133 14.30 -18.94 -5.53
CA LYS A 133 15.29 -19.17 -6.60
C LYS A 133 15.31 -17.93 -7.49
N VAL A 134 16.34 -17.10 -7.30
CA VAL A 134 16.47 -15.86 -8.08
C VAL A 134 16.85 -16.21 -9.52
N VAL A 135 15.93 -15.93 -10.44
CA VAL A 135 16.09 -16.10 -11.89
C VAL A 135 15.72 -14.85 -12.66
N LYS A 136 15.15 -13.83 -11.98
CA LYS A 136 14.70 -12.57 -12.55
C LYS A 136 15.23 -11.38 -11.77
N TYR A 137 15.47 -10.29 -12.49
CA TYR A 137 15.89 -9.00 -11.95
C TYR A 137 14.92 -7.92 -12.35
N PHE A 138 14.94 -6.77 -11.68
CA PHE A 138 14.03 -5.65 -11.89
C PHE A 138 13.88 -5.26 -13.38
N LYS A 139 14.99 -5.23 -14.12
CA LYS A 139 15.02 -4.90 -15.55
C LYS A 139 14.33 -5.95 -16.44
N SER A 140 14.14 -7.17 -15.96
CA SER A 140 13.46 -8.22 -16.71
C SER A 140 11.95 -8.27 -16.47
N LEU A 141 11.42 -7.37 -15.62
CA LEU A 141 10.01 -7.29 -15.30
C LEU A 141 9.20 -6.89 -16.55
N ASN A 142 8.32 -7.77 -16.98
CA ASN A 142 7.52 -7.59 -18.16
C ASN A 142 6.01 -7.46 -17.84
N LEU A 143 5.19 -7.22 -18.87
CA LEU A 143 3.74 -7.00 -18.70
C LEU A 143 3.00 -8.18 -18.07
N LYS A 144 3.44 -9.42 -18.33
CA LYS A 144 2.82 -10.62 -17.72
C LYS A 144 3.14 -10.65 -16.23
N ASP A 145 4.38 -10.34 -15.87
CA ASP A 145 4.81 -10.25 -14.48
C ASP A 145 3.99 -9.17 -13.74
N ALA A 146 3.87 -7.99 -14.35
CA ALA A 146 3.09 -6.88 -13.82
C ALA A 146 1.61 -7.25 -13.60
N LEU A 147 1.00 -7.96 -14.55
CA LEU A 147 -0.39 -8.40 -14.43
C LEU A 147 -0.56 -9.43 -13.30
N VAL A 148 0.35 -10.41 -13.18
CA VAL A 148 0.30 -11.42 -12.11
C VAL A 148 0.41 -10.74 -10.73
N ILE A 149 1.36 -9.81 -10.58
CA ILE A 149 1.49 -9.03 -9.34
C ILE A 149 0.23 -8.20 -9.08
N GLY A 150 -0.33 -7.55 -10.10
CA GLY A 150 -1.56 -6.77 -9.98
C GLY A 150 -2.78 -7.60 -9.57
N ILE A 151 -2.92 -8.81 -10.10
CA ILE A 151 -3.98 -9.75 -9.69
C ILE A 151 -3.75 -10.20 -8.24
N ALA A 152 -2.52 -10.57 -7.87
CA ALA A 152 -2.20 -10.93 -6.49
C ALA A 152 -2.51 -9.78 -5.52
N GLN A 153 -2.25 -8.54 -5.92
CA GLN A 153 -2.51 -7.34 -5.12
C GLN A 153 -3.99 -7.12 -4.79
N ILE A 154 -4.94 -7.69 -5.55
CA ILE A 154 -6.37 -7.64 -5.24
C ILE A 154 -6.64 -8.18 -3.83
N LEU A 155 -5.90 -9.19 -3.39
CA LEU A 155 -6.04 -9.77 -2.04
C LEU A 155 -5.73 -8.76 -0.93
N ALA A 156 -4.98 -7.70 -1.21
CA ALA A 156 -4.67 -6.65 -0.25
C ALA A 156 -5.89 -5.78 0.13
N ILE A 157 -7.02 -5.91 -0.56
CA ILE A 157 -8.28 -5.28 -0.17
C ILE A 157 -8.79 -5.87 1.15
N ILE A 158 -8.43 -7.12 1.46
CA ILE A 158 -8.78 -7.78 2.71
C ILE A 158 -7.80 -7.31 3.80
N PRO A 159 -8.29 -6.69 4.88
CA PRO A 159 -7.42 -6.27 5.99
C PRO A 159 -6.62 -7.45 6.56
N GLY A 160 -5.37 -7.20 6.94
CA GLY A 160 -4.46 -8.24 7.43
C GLY A 160 -3.55 -8.84 6.34
N VAL A 161 -3.93 -8.82 5.06
CA VAL A 161 -3.12 -9.39 3.97
C VAL A 161 -1.79 -8.67 3.77
N SER A 162 -1.69 -7.39 4.06
CA SER A 162 -0.55 -6.52 3.72
C SER A 162 -0.33 -6.35 2.20
N ARG A 163 -0.55 -5.14 1.69
CA ARG A 163 -0.34 -4.81 0.28
C ARG A 163 1.12 -5.04 -0.13
N SER A 164 2.08 -4.52 0.65
CA SER A 164 3.51 -4.76 0.42
C SER A 164 3.84 -6.25 0.51
N GLY A 165 3.28 -6.95 1.50
CA GLY A 165 3.49 -8.39 1.70
C GLY A 165 3.07 -9.24 0.52
N ILE A 166 1.87 -9.03 -0.02
CA ILE A 166 1.38 -9.84 -1.15
C ILE A 166 2.13 -9.54 -2.45
N VAL A 167 2.50 -8.27 -2.70
CA VAL A 167 3.30 -7.87 -3.87
C VAL A 167 4.70 -8.50 -3.80
N ILE A 168 5.35 -8.44 -2.63
CA ILE A 168 6.65 -9.08 -2.42
C ILE A 168 6.52 -10.60 -2.59
N THR A 169 5.53 -11.23 -1.97
CA THR A 169 5.28 -12.67 -2.08
C THR A 169 5.13 -13.10 -3.55
N ALA A 170 4.30 -12.40 -4.32
CA ALA A 170 4.12 -12.68 -5.75
C ALA A 170 5.44 -12.54 -6.51
N GLY A 171 6.20 -11.47 -6.28
CA GLY A 171 7.51 -11.24 -6.88
C GLY A 171 8.50 -12.36 -6.58
N LEU A 172 8.58 -12.80 -5.32
CA LEU A 172 9.46 -13.91 -4.90
C LEU A 172 9.07 -15.25 -5.58
N TYR A 173 7.78 -15.58 -5.63
CA TYR A 173 7.31 -16.79 -6.35
C TYR A 173 7.62 -16.75 -7.84
N MET A 174 7.67 -15.55 -8.43
CA MET A 174 8.04 -15.39 -9.85
C MET A 174 9.55 -15.41 -10.07
N GLY A 175 10.36 -15.52 -9.03
CA GLY A 175 11.81 -15.61 -9.07
C GLY A 175 12.53 -14.27 -9.06
N PHE A 176 11.88 -13.17 -8.66
CA PHE A 176 12.56 -11.90 -8.40
C PHE A 176 13.38 -11.96 -7.10
N SER A 177 14.47 -11.19 -7.03
CA SER A 177 15.22 -11.03 -5.79
C SER A 177 14.37 -10.31 -4.72
N ARG A 178 14.72 -10.48 -3.43
CA ARG A 178 14.08 -9.73 -2.33
C ARG A 178 14.14 -8.23 -2.57
N PHE A 179 15.30 -7.74 -3.00
CA PHE A 179 15.50 -6.33 -3.29
C PHE A 179 14.59 -5.83 -4.42
N ASP A 180 14.52 -6.57 -5.54
CA ASP A 180 13.74 -6.16 -6.70
C ASP A 180 12.23 -6.24 -6.44
N ALA A 181 11.77 -7.28 -5.74
CA ALA A 181 10.38 -7.41 -5.32
C ALA A 181 9.96 -6.28 -4.37
N SER A 182 10.82 -5.95 -3.39
CA SER A 182 10.57 -4.85 -2.46
C SER A 182 10.60 -3.49 -3.18
N LYS A 183 11.55 -3.27 -4.08
CA LYS A 183 11.61 -2.02 -4.87
C LYS A 183 10.36 -1.84 -5.72
N TYR A 184 9.89 -2.90 -6.39
CA TYR A 184 8.66 -2.84 -7.17
C TYR A 184 7.45 -2.58 -6.30
N SER A 185 7.37 -3.22 -5.12
CA SER A 185 6.30 -2.98 -4.13
C SER A 185 6.25 -1.52 -3.67
N LEU A 186 7.40 -0.89 -3.42
CA LEU A 186 7.47 0.53 -3.07
C LEU A 186 7.00 1.44 -4.22
N LEU A 187 7.44 1.20 -5.45
CA LEU A 187 6.98 1.97 -6.61
C LEU A 187 5.47 1.80 -6.84
N LEU A 188 4.96 0.56 -6.73
CA LEU A 188 3.55 0.24 -6.92
C LEU A 188 2.66 0.83 -5.81
N SER A 189 3.23 1.09 -4.62
CA SER A 189 2.50 1.72 -3.53
C SER A 189 1.96 3.10 -3.91
N ILE A 190 2.73 3.87 -4.68
CA ILE A 190 2.39 5.25 -5.00
C ILE A 190 1.03 5.37 -5.71
N PRO A 191 0.81 4.76 -6.89
CA PRO A 191 -0.48 4.87 -7.57
C PRO A 191 -1.63 4.24 -6.76
N VAL A 192 -1.37 3.17 -6.00
CA VAL A 192 -2.40 2.48 -5.21
C VAL A 192 -2.84 3.33 -4.01
N ILE A 193 -1.89 3.90 -3.25
CA ILE A 193 -2.24 4.76 -2.11
C ILE A 193 -2.91 6.05 -2.61
N ILE A 194 -2.45 6.65 -3.72
CA ILE A 194 -3.13 7.80 -4.32
C ILE A 194 -4.60 7.45 -4.63
N ALA A 195 -4.85 6.32 -5.28
CA ALA A 195 -6.20 5.91 -5.63
C ALA A 195 -7.07 5.69 -4.39
N ALA A 196 -6.56 4.96 -3.38
CA ALA A 196 -7.29 4.65 -2.15
C ALA A 196 -7.58 5.91 -1.32
N THR A 197 -6.59 6.76 -1.10
CA THR A 197 -6.76 8.01 -0.33
C THR A 197 -7.66 9.00 -1.06
N THR A 198 -7.61 9.06 -2.39
CA THR A 198 -8.50 9.92 -3.18
C THR A 198 -9.95 9.46 -3.06
N LEU A 199 -10.20 8.15 -3.24
CA LEU A 199 -11.55 7.58 -3.12
C LEU A 199 -12.14 7.86 -1.74
N GLU A 200 -11.39 7.57 -0.67
CA GLU A 200 -11.86 7.77 0.70
C GLU A 200 -12.03 9.26 1.05
N SER A 201 -11.16 10.14 0.55
CA SER A 201 -11.32 11.58 0.73
C SER A 201 -12.58 12.13 0.05
N ILE A 202 -12.91 11.64 -1.15
CA ILE A 202 -14.15 12.00 -1.84
C ILE A 202 -15.37 11.56 -1.03
N ASN A 203 -15.35 10.34 -0.49
CA ASN A 203 -16.46 9.83 0.34
C ASN A 203 -16.67 10.66 1.61
N LEU A 204 -15.57 10.96 2.32
CA LEU A 204 -15.60 11.81 3.51
C LEU A 204 -16.13 13.21 3.20
N PHE A 205 -15.77 13.75 2.03
CA PHE A 205 -16.30 15.04 1.58
C PHE A 205 -17.81 15.01 1.34
N ILE A 206 -18.31 13.95 0.70
CA ILE A 206 -19.75 13.78 0.42
C ILE A 206 -20.54 13.54 1.71
N GLU A 207 -20.01 12.70 2.63
CA GLU A 207 -20.72 12.32 3.85
C GLU A 207 -20.73 13.41 4.93
N LYS A 208 -19.62 14.12 5.13
CA LYS A 208 -19.38 14.96 6.31
C LYS A 208 -18.93 16.39 6.00
N GLY A 209 -18.77 16.77 4.71
CA GLY A 209 -18.16 18.06 4.38
C GLY A 209 -16.73 18.12 4.94
N PHE A 210 -15.85 17.33 4.40
CA PHE A 210 -14.49 17.09 4.92
C PHE A 210 -13.69 18.39 5.14
N PHE A 211 -13.19 18.58 6.36
CA PHE A 211 -12.26 19.64 6.71
C PHE A 211 -11.01 19.04 7.35
N PHE A 212 -9.84 19.49 6.91
CA PHE A 212 -8.60 19.17 7.61
C PHE A 212 -8.61 19.78 9.01
N ASN A 213 -8.43 18.94 10.01
CA ASN A 213 -8.23 19.38 11.38
C ASN A 213 -6.75 19.27 11.79
N ASN A 214 -6.41 19.85 12.94
CA ASN A 214 -5.04 19.85 13.44
C ASN A 214 -4.50 18.42 13.69
N GLU A 215 -5.35 17.49 14.07
CA GLU A 215 -4.98 16.09 14.30
C GLU A 215 -4.51 15.42 13.00
N MET A 216 -5.23 15.65 11.89
CA MET A 216 -4.88 15.12 10.57
C MET A 216 -3.56 15.70 10.05
N ILE A 217 -3.36 17.02 10.21
CA ILE A 217 -2.11 17.68 9.81
C ILE A 217 -0.93 17.09 10.60
N MET A 218 -1.11 16.89 11.90
CA MET A 218 -0.11 16.28 12.74
C MET A 218 0.19 14.83 12.34
N GLY A 219 -0.87 14.06 12.04
CA GLY A 219 -0.74 12.69 11.54
C GLY A 219 0.06 12.62 10.25
N ILE A 220 -0.20 13.51 9.27
CA ILE A 220 0.55 13.61 8.01
C ILE A 220 2.03 13.87 8.29
N ILE A 221 2.34 14.87 9.12
CA ILE A 221 3.73 15.26 9.41
C ILE A 221 4.48 14.13 10.11
N LEU A 222 3.88 13.53 11.12
CA LEU A 222 4.53 12.47 11.89
C LEU A 222 4.73 11.20 11.05
N SER A 223 3.72 10.74 10.30
CA SER A 223 3.85 9.55 9.45
C SER A 223 4.79 9.77 8.25
N PHE A 224 4.99 11.03 7.82
CA PHE A 224 6.00 11.39 6.82
C PHE A 224 7.43 11.30 7.38
N CYS A 225 7.64 11.72 8.64
CA CYS A 225 8.97 11.80 9.25
C CYS A 225 9.53 10.42 9.69
N VAL A 226 8.67 9.41 9.82
CA VAL A 226 9.01 8.04 10.26
C VAL A 226 9.29 7.14 9.09
#